data_235133bc2d919e46cef22bc2045827ae
#
_entry.id   235133bc2d919e46cef22bc2045827ae
#
_cell.length_a   1.000
_cell.length_b   1.000
_cell.length_c   1.000
_cell.angle_alpha   90.00
_cell.angle_beta   90.00
_cell.angle_gamma   90.00
#
_symmetry.space_group_name_H-M   'P 1'
#
loop_
_entity.id
_entity.type
_entity.pdbx_description
1 polymer ?
#
loop_
_entity_poly.entity_id
_entity_poly.type
_entity_poly.pdbx_seq_one_letter_code
_entity_poly.pdbx_strand_id
1 'polypeptide(L)'
;MLNREEELRFCKARRAAIALDYQNLNPEQRRAALATDGPLLLLAGAGSGKTTVLIHRIANLMKYGRGSDCDEAPAWAAPADLAFLEGYVQNPDPAQKAEQERLCRVDPAVPWSIIAITFTNKAAGELKERLERMLGPSANDIWASTFHSACVRILRRDIDRLGFTSSFTIYDTADSERVIKDIVKDFNLDEKAFAPRSILGYISRAKDAMKLGKDYLQECEKAGDYRLVKIAKVYAEYERRLREANALDFDDIILDTVRLLQNFDDVREYYQKKFRYVLIDEYQDTNNLQYLLASTLAGGYENICVVGDDDQSIYRFRGATIENILSFESQYKGARVIRLEQNYRSTKNILEASNAVIRNNEGRKGKELWTEHEAGDKVHCYTAMNEHDEAQFVAAQILAGFSAGRGWRDHAVLYRMNAQSNQLEQASSATASPTASSGASASSTGRRSRT
;
A
#
# COMPACT_ATOMS: atom_id res chain seq x y z
N MET A 1 40.32 -18.08 12.08
CA MET A 1 39.53 -17.80 10.86
C MET A 1 38.96 -19.12 10.38
N LEU A 2 37.72 -19.09 9.88
CA LEU A 2 37.07 -20.26 9.31
C LEU A 2 37.71 -20.63 7.96
N ASN A 3 37.77 -21.93 7.66
CA ASN A 3 38.08 -22.40 6.31
C ASN A 3 36.80 -22.35 5.44
N ARG A 4 36.90 -22.60 4.13
CA ARG A 4 35.78 -22.49 3.19
C ARG A 4 34.57 -23.37 3.53
N GLU A 5 34.77 -24.57 4.04
CA GLU A 5 33.73 -25.48 4.45
C GLU A 5 33.04 -24.98 5.73
N GLU A 6 33.81 -24.51 6.69
CA GLU A 6 33.31 -23.90 7.92
C GLU A 6 32.55 -22.61 7.67
N GLU A 7 32.94 -21.78 6.70
CA GLU A 7 32.20 -20.59 6.27
C GLU A 7 30.80 -20.95 5.78
N LEU A 8 30.68 -21.96 4.91
CA LEU A 8 29.40 -22.44 4.41
C LEU A 8 28.51 -22.97 5.53
N ARG A 9 29.09 -23.73 6.46
CA ARG A 9 28.38 -24.24 7.64
C ARG A 9 27.92 -23.11 8.55
N PHE A 10 28.78 -22.09 8.77
CA PHE A 10 28.44 -20.90 9.55
C PHE A 10 27.25 -20.16 8.95
N CYS A 11 27.24 -19.89 7.65
CA CYS A 11 26.13 -19.24 6.97
C CYS A 11 24.82 -20.05 7.07
N LYS A 12 24.91 -21.39 6.95
CA LYS A 12 23.78 -22.30 7.13
C LYS A 12 23.24 -22.27 8.57
N ALA A 13 24.12 -22.37 9.55
CA ALA A 13 23.76 -22.31 10.97
C ALA A 13 23.16 -20.96 11.35
N ARG A 14 23.74 -19.85 10.86
CA ARG A 14 23.21 -18.49 11.03
C ARG A 14 21.78 -18.34 10.50
N ARG A 15 21.51 -18.79 9.28
CA ARG A 15 20.17 -18.77 8.71
C ARG A 15 19.17 -19.60 9.52
N ALA A 16 19.59 -20.78 9.96
CA ALA A 16 18.77 -21.65 10.80
C ALA A 16 18.48 -21.00 12.15
N ALA A 17 19.48 -20.40 12.80
CA ALA A 17 19.34 -19.70 14.07
C ALA A 17 18.41 -18.48 13.98
N ILE A 18 18.50 -17.70 12.89
CA ILE A 18 17.55 -16.59 12.62
C ILE A 18 16.13 -17.12 12.40
N ALA A 19 15.98 -18.22 11.64
CA ALA A 19 14.67 -18.80 11.32
C ALA A 19 13.89 -19.26 12.57
N LEU A 20 14.56 -19.55 13.68
CA LEU A 20 13.91 -19.89 14.94
C LEU A 20 13.06 -18.74 15.50
N ASP A 21 13.40 -17.48 15.22
CA ASP A 21 12.61 -16.32 15.65
C ASP A 21 11.29 -16.16 14.87
N TYR A 22 11.14 -16.88 13.78
CA TYR A 22 10.02 -16.77 12.86
C TYR A 22 9.23 -18.08 12.68
N GLN A 23 9.28 -18.96 13.69
CA GLN A 23 8.58 -20.26 13.67
C GLN A 23 7.05 -20.12 13.63
N ASN A 24 6.53 -18.98 14.12
CA ASN A 24 5.11 -18.65 14.07
C ASN A 24 4.60 -18.31 12.66
N LEU A 25 5.49 -18.13 11.70
CA LEU A 25 5.16 -17.90 10.29
C LEU A 25 5.13 -19.23 9.54
N ASN A 26 4.20 -19.35 8.57
CA ASN A 26 4.23 -20.46 7.65
C ASN A 26 5.49 -20.42 6.76
N PRO A 27 5.84 -21.50 6.03
CA PRO A 27 7.07 -21.56 5.24
C PRO A 27 7.24 -20.40 4.25
N GLU A 28 6.18 -20.04 3.51
CA GLU A 28 6.25 -18.95 2.50
C GLU A 28 6.31 -17.57 3.16
N GLN A 29 5.56 -17.34 4.22
CA GLN A 29 5.65 -16.11 5.02
C GLN A 29 7.06 -15.94 5.60
N ARG A 30 7.63 -17.02 6.14
CA ARG A 30 9.00 -17.03 6.69
C ARG A 30 10.02 -16.74 5.60
N ARG A 31 9.92 -17.40 4.45
CA ARG A 31 10.79 -17.14 3.30
C ARG A 31 10.74 -15.67 2.87
N ALA A 32 9.54 -15.08 2.86
CA ALA A 32 9.35 -13.67 2.52
C ALA A 32 9.92 -12.70 3.57
N ALA A 33 9.76 -13.00 4.85
CA ALA A 33 10.32 -12.18 5.94
C ALA A 33 11.85 -12.22 5.98
N LEU A 34 12.45 -13.38 5.65
CA LEU A 34 13.89 -13.60 5.70
C LEU A 34 14.65 -13.21 4.42
N ALA A 35 13.96 -12.96 3.31
CA ALA A 35 14.56 -12.45 2.09
C ALA A 35 14.93 -10.97 2.28
N THR A 36 16.21 -10.60 2.23
CA THR A 36 16.66 -9.23 2.59
C THR A 36 16.98 -8.36 1.39
N ASP A 37 17.83 -8.81 0.49
CA ASP A 37 18.36 -8.01 -0.59
C ASP A 37 17.63 -8.23 -1.91
N GLY A 38 17.65 -7.18 -2.73
CA GLY A 38 17.10 -7.17 -4.08
C GLY A 38 15.57 -7.04 -4.15
N PRO A 39 15.04 -6.98 -5.37
CA PRO A 39 13.61 -6.79 -5.59
C PRO A 39 12.80 -8.02 -5.18
N LEU A 40 11.71 -7.79 -4.46
CA LEU A 40 10.82 -8.83 -3.96
C LEU A 40 9.36 -8.48 -4.24
N LEU A 41 8.66 -9.36 -4.93
CA LEU A 41 7.21 -9.30 -5.10
C LEU A 41 6.54 -10.37 -4.23
N LEU A 42 5.67 -9.93 -3.32
CA LEU A 42 4.79 -10.78 -2.55
C LEU A 42 3.38 -10.76 -3.18
N LEU A 43 3.06 -11.82 -3.92
CA LEU A 43 1.69 -12.04 -4.41
C LEU A 43 0.88 -12.68 -3.29
N ALA A 44 0.09 -11.87 -2.61
CA ALA A 44 -0.52 -12.24 -1.36
C ALA A 44 -2.04 -12.13 -1.45
N GLY A 45 -2.74 -13.25 -1.39
CA GLY A 45 -4.19 -13.27 -1.41
C GLY A 45 -4.84 -12.63 -0.20
N ALA A 46 -6.15 -12.41 -0.27
CA ALA A 46 -6.93 -11.92 0.86
C ALA A 46 -6.72 -12.80 2.10
N GLY A 47 -6.53 -12.19 3.27
CA GLY A 47 -6.39 -12.92 4.53
C GLY A 47 -5.15 -13.80 4.67
N SER A 48 -4.14 -13.67 3.79
CA SER A 48 -2.89 -14.46 3.83
C SER A 48 -1.82 -13.90 4.78
N GLY A 49 -2.11 -12.81 5.50
CA GLY A 49 -1.17 -12.22 6.46
C GLY A 49 -0.15 -11.27 5.82
N LYS A 50 -0.48 -10.58 4.72
CA LYS A 50 0.36 -9.56 4.05
C LYS A 50 1.11 -8.65 5.04
N THR A 51 0.35 -7.94 5.87
CA THR A 51 0.90 -6.98 6.84
C THR A 51 1.77 -7.66 7.89
N THR A 52 1.43 -8.89 8.29
CA THR A 52 2.24 -9.67 9.23
C THR A 52 3.63 -9.95 8.65
N VAL A 53 3.70 -10.39 7.39
CA VAL A 53 4.98 -10.62 6.71
C VAL A 53 5.80 -9.34 6.58
N LEU A 54 5.16 -8.21 6.21
CA LEU A 54 5.82 -6.90 6.13
C LEU A 54 6.47 -6.49 7.45
N ILE A 55 5.74 -6.62 8.56
CA ILE A 55 6.23 -6.29 9.92
C ILE A 55 7.40 -7.18 10.29
N HIS A 56 7.29 -8.50 10.11
CA HIS A 56 8.36 -9.43 10.43
C HIS A 56 9.60 -9.23 9.54
N ARG A 57 9.40 -8.85 8.26
CA ARG A 57 10.49 -8.47 7.36
C ARG A 57 11.24 -7.23 7.87
N ILE A 58 10.51 -6.17 8.24
CA ILE A 58 11.13 -4.96 8.81
C ILE A 58 11.87 -5.31 10.10
N ALA A 59 11.28 -6.13 10.97
CA ALA A 59 11.93 -6.58 12.19
C ALA A 59 13.21 -7.37 11.91
N ASN A 60 13.20 -8.26 10.91
CA ASN A 60 14.37 -9.00 10.48
C ASN A 60 15.49 -8.06 9.98
N LEU A 61 15.14 -7.09 9.12
CA LEU A 61 16.09 -6.11 8.59
C LEU A 61 16.74 -5.26 9.69
N MET A 62 15.98 -4.84 10.70
CA MET A 62 16.51 -4.07 11.81
C MET A 62 17.31 -4.90 12.80
N LYS A 63 16.92 -6.15 13.02
CA LYS A 63 17.54 -7.02 14.02
C LYS A 63 18.80 -7.70 13.48
N TYR A 64 18.71 -8.30 12.30
CA TYR A 64 19.73 -9.14 11.70
C TYR A 64 20.33 -8.58 10.42
N GLY A 65 19.74 -7.54 9.83
CA GLY A 65 20.17 -6.98 8.55
C GLY A 65 20.09 -8.02 7.45
N ARG A 66 21.21 -8.23 6.76
CA ARG A 66 21.38 -9.21 5.69
C ARG A 66 21.67 -10.63 6.20
N GLY A 67 21.70 -10.84 7.51
CA GLY A 67 22.14 -12.09 8.14
C GLY A 67 21.42 -13.34 7.66
N SER A 68 20.13 -13.24 7.34
CA SER A 68 19.31 -14.35 6.85
C SER A 68 19.51 -14.69 5.36
N ASP A 69 20.14 -13.81 4.57
CA ASP A 69 20.25 -13.94 3.10
C ASP A 69 21.70 -13.86 2.60
N CYS A 70 22.64 -13.42 3.45
CA CYS A 70 24.06 -13.30 3.13
C CYS A 70 24.76 -14.67 3.08
N ASP A 71 25.59 -14.88 2.07
CA ASP A 71 26.37 -16.12 1.85
C ASP A 71 27.80 -16.06 2.38
N GLU A 72 28.19 -14.93 2.99
CA GLU A 72 29.54 -14.70 3.51
C GLU A 72 29.56 -14.79 5.03
N ALA A 73 30.53 -15.49 5.58
CA ALA A 73 30.83 -15.44 7.00
C ALA A 73 31.64 -14.17 7.32
N PRO A 74 31.42 -13.54 8.50
CA PRO A 74 32.25 -12.41 8.90
C PRO A 74 33.72 -12.80 9.05
N ALA A 75 34.63 -11.93 8.65
CA ALA A 75 36.07 -12.20 8.75
C ALA A 75 36.56 -12.46 10.18
N TRP A 76 35.83 -12.01 11.18
CA TRP A 76 36.15 -12.23 12.60
C TRP A 76 35.61 -13.58 13.13
N ALA A 77 34.78 -14.29 12.37
CA ALA A 77 34.15 -15.54 12.83
C ALA A 77 35.23 -16.64 13.07
N ALA A 78 35.09 -17.33 14.17
CA ALA A 78 35.94 -18.39 14.62
C ALA A 78 35.24 -19.76 14.68
N PRO A 79 35.94 -20.89 14.70
CA PRO A 79 35.32 -22.21 14.87
C PRO A 79 34.45 -22.34 16.12
N ALA A 80 34.76 -21.61 17.20
CA ALA A 80 33.94 -21.55 18.40
C ALA A 80 32.56 -20.90 18.14
N ASP A 81 32.50 -19.84 17.29
CA ASP A 81 31.27 -19.16 16.92
C ASP A 81 30.37 -20.08 16.07
N LEU A 82 30.98 -20.86 15.16
CA LEU A 82 30.28 -21.89 14.40
C LEU A 82 29.68 -22.95 15.31
N ALA A 83 30.49 -23.50 16.22
CA ALA A 83 30.03 -24.52 17.18
C ALA A 83 28.89 -24.00 18.07
N PHE A 84 28.97 -22.73 18.49
CA PHE A 84 27.91 -22.08 19.23
C PHE A 84 26.60 -22.02 18.42
N LEU A 85 26.65 -21.52 17.17
CA LEU A 85 25.45 -21.42 16.35
C LEU A 85 24.83 -22.79 16.03
N GLU A 86 25.65 -23.80 15.73
CA GLU A 86 25.17 -25.18 15.50
C GLU A 86 24.52 -25.77 16.77
N GLY A 87 25.12 -25.54 17.94
CA GLY A 87 24.56 -25.94 19.23
C GLY A 87 23.25 -25.22 19.55
N TYR A 88 23.19 -23.91 19.32
CA TYR A 88 22.00 -23.10 19.52
C TYR A 88 20.83 -23.55 18.65
N VAL A 89 21.09 -23.90 17.39
CA VAL A 89 20.04 -24.41 16.48
C VAL A 89 19.46 -25.73 16.99
N GLN A 90 20.27 -26.59 17.57
CA GLN A 90 19.80 -27.88 18.13
C GLN A 90 19.05 -27.73 19.45
N ASN A 91 19.49 -26.82 20.30
CA ASN A 91 18.92 -26.60 21.61
C ASN A 91 18.89 -25.09 21.95
N PRO A 92 17.86 -24.35 21.49
CA PRO A 92 17.77 -22.92 21.72
C PRO A 92 17.61 -22.59 23.20
N ASP A 93 18.55 -21.78 23.73
CA ASP A 93 18.53 -21.30 25.09
C ASP A 93 18.28 -19.77 25.13
N PRO A 94 17.21 -19.29 25.76
CA PRO A 94 16.95 -17.86 25.93
C PRO A 94 18.11 -17.08 26.57
N ALA A 95 18.90 -17.70 27.47
CA ALA A 95 20.05 -17.06 28.07
C ALA A 95 21.19 -16.74 27.05
N GLN A 96 21.24 -17.49 25.94
CA GLN A 96 22.21 -17.34 24.89
C GLN A 96 21.74 -16.43 23.75
N LYS A 97 20.53 -15.88 23.86
CA LYS A 97 19.89 -15.10 22.79
C LYS A 97 20.71 -13.90 22.34
N ALA A 98 21.30 -13.16 23.27
CA ALA A 98 22.10 -11.99 22.96
C ALA A 98 23.33 -12.34 22.09
N GLU A 99 23.99 -13.47 22.39
CA GLU A 99 25.14 -13.94 21.63
C GLU A 99 24.70 -14.46 20.24
N GLN A 100 23.59 -15.19 20.16
CA GLN A 100 23.01 -15.60 18.88
C GLN A 100 22.71 -14.38 17.99
N GLU A 101 22.11 -13.33 18.54
CA GLU A 101 21.83 -12.09 17.79
C GLU A 101 23.11 -11.42 17.29
N ARG A 102 24.14 -11.33 18.16
CA ARG A 102 25.43 -10.75 17.80
C ARG A 102 26.07 -11.48 16.62
N LEU A 103 26.11 -12.81 16.66
CA LEU A 103 26.71 -13.66 15.62
C LEU A 103 25.91 -13.67 14.32
N CYS A 104 24.60 -13.45 14.41
CA CYS A 104 23.71 -13.46 13.25
C CYS A 104 23.58 -12.13 12.54
N ARG A 105 24.03 -11.01 13.12
CA ARG A 105 23.93 -9.68 12.54
C ARG A 105 24.89 -9.49 11.38
N VAL A 106 24.35 -9.02 10.26
CA VAL A 106 25.13 -8.58 9.09
C VAL A 106 24.51 -7.29 8.60
N ASP A 107 25.14 -6.17 8.90
CA ASP A 107 24.76 -4.84 8.44
C ASP A 107 23.26 -4.51 8.69
N PRO A 108 22.82 -4.50 9.96
CA PRO A 108 21.41 -4.24 10.31
C PRO A 108 20.95 -2.87 9.84
N ALA A 109 19.71 -2.80 9.38
CA ALA A 109 19.12 -1.57 8.90
C ALA A 109 18.81 -0.61 10.07
N VAL A 110 19.23 0.63 9.92
CA VAL A 110 18.80 1.69 10.85
C VAL A 110 17.36 2.11 10.52
N PRO A 111 16.51 2.40 11.54
CA PRO A 111 15.08 2.64 11.33
C PRO A 111 14.76 3.69 10.26
N TRP A 112 15.47 4.82 10.26
CA TRP A 112 15.27 5.92 9.31
C TRP A 112 15.66 5.58 7.86
N SER A 113 16.36 4.47 7.62
CA SER A 113 16.70 3.97 6.28
C SER A 113 15.61 3.09 5.66
N ILE A 114 14.51 2.89 6.36
CA ILE A 114 13.37 2.09 5.91
C ILE A 114 12.19 3.01 5.64
N ILE A 115 11.64 2.93 4.42
CA ILE A 115 10.36 3.55 4.08
C ILE A 115 9.34 2.46 3.79
N ALA A 116 8.18 2.51 4.46
CA ALA A 116 7.06 1.58 4.30
C ALA A 116 5.79 2.36 3.96
N ILE A 117 5.31 2.20 2.75
CA ILE A 117 4.21 2.98 2.19
C ILE A 117 2.94 2.14 2.14
N THR A 118 1.84 2.74 2.58
CA THR A 118 0.48 2.17 2.51
C THR A 118 -0.47 3.15 1.83
N PHE A 119 -1.70 2.71 1.52
CA PHE A 119 -2.67 3.55 0.82
C PHE A 119 -3.50 4.45 1.73
N THR A 120 -3.69 4.09 3.00
CA THR A 120 -4.55 4.84 3.91
C THR A 120 -3.84 5.22 5.20
N ASN A 121 -4.22 6.36 5.78
CA ASN A 121 -3.69 6.79 7.08
C ASN A 121 -4.00 5.78 8.19
N LYS A 122 -5.14 5.09 8.11
CA LYS A 122 -5.48 4.02 9.05
C LYS A 122 -4.48 2.87 8.96
N ALA A 123 -4.20 2.37 7.75
CA ALA A 123 -3.23 1.29 7.54
C ALA A 123 -1.81 1.71 7.97
N ALA A 124 -1.41 2.96 7.70
CA ALA A 124 -0.13 3.49 8.15
C ALA A 124 -0.04 3.57 9.69
N GLY A 125 -1.13 3.98 10.36
CA GLY A 125 -1.24 3.98 11.81
C GLY A 125 -1.14 2.57 12.40
N GLU A 126 -1.90 1.62 11.87
CA GLU A 126 -1.86 0.22 12.30
C GLU A 126 -0.48 -0.41 12.10
N LEU A 127 0.19 -0.09 10.98
CA LEU A 127 1.56 -0.54 10.71
C LEU A 127 2.54 0.01 11.76
N LYS A 128 2.47 1.30 12.08
CA LYS A 128 3.30 1.94 13.12
C LYS A 128 3.10 1.31 14.48
N GLU A 129 1.85 1.17 14.92
CA GLU A 129 1.52 0.56 16.22
C GLU A 129 2.06 -0.87 16.34
N ARG A 130 1.93 -1.66 15.29
CA ARG A 130 2.44 -3.04 15.27
C ARG A 130 3.97 -3.09 15.26
N LEU A 131 4.63 -2.20 14.52
CA LEU A 131 6.08 -2.08 14.51
C LEU A 131 6.61 -1.64 15.88
N GLU A 132 5.99 -0.63 16.51
CA GLU A 132 6.36 -0.16 17.85
C GLU A 132 6.18 -1.25 18.90
N ARG A 133 5.11 -2.03 18.85
CA ARG A 133 4.88 -3.17 19.74
C ARG A 133 5.96 -4.25 19.60
N MET A 134 6.48 -4.47 18.40
CA MET A 134 7.46 -5.51 18.10
C MET A 134 8.91 -5.06 18.34
N LEU A 135 9.22 -3.81 18.00
CA LEU A 135 10.59 -3.27 17.94
C LEU A 135 10.88 -2.20 19.00
N GLY A 136 9.85 -1.79 19.76
CA GLY A 136 9.95 -0.70 20.73
C GLY A 136 10.00 0.68 20.08
N PRO A 137 10.35 1.74 20.85
CA PRO A 137 10.29 3.14 20.42
C PRO A 137 11.14 3.49 19.19
N SER A 138 12.21 2.74 18.91
CA SER A 138 13.04 2.95 17.72
C SER A 138 12.28 2.79 16.40
N ALA A 139 11.17 2.06 16.41
CA ALA A 139 10.31 1.91 15.24
C ALA A 139 9.67 3.25 14.78
N ASN A 140 9.59 4.27 15.63
CA ASN A 140 9.03 5.58 15.31
C ASN A 140 9.86 6.35 14.26
N ASP A 141 11.13 6.01 14.09
CA ASP A 141 12.00 6.61 13.07
C ASP A 141 11.81 5.99 11.68
N ILE A 142 11.10 4.86 11.58
CA ILE A 142 10.72 4.26 10.29
C ILE A 142 9.73 5.21 9.58
N TRP A 143 9.96 5.44 8.28
CA TRP A 143 9.02 6.22 7.47
C TRP A 143 7.80 5.37 7.08
N ALA A 144 6.98 4.96 8.05
CA ALA A 144 5.71 4.29 7.80
C ALA A 144 4.62 5.35 7.57
N SER A 145 4.13 5.48 6.33
CA SER A 145 3.21 6.57 5.93
C SER A 145 2.44 6.21 4.65
N THR A 146 1.52 7.09 4.25
CA THR A 146 0.92 7.04 2.91
C THR A 146 1.85 7.69 1.88
N PHE A 147 1.62 7.42 0.57
CA PHE A 147 2.34 8.09 -0.52
C PHE A 147 2.33 9.61 -0.34
N HIS A 148 1.16 10.21 -0.16
CA HIS A 148 1.03 11.67 0.01
C HIS A 148 1.79 12.18 1.23
N SER A 149 1.71 11.50 2.37
CA SER A 149 2.42 11.94 3.58
C SER A 149 3.94 11.88 3.42
N ALA A 150 4.46 10.85 2.74
CA ALA A 150 5.88 10.75 2.41
C ALA A 150 6.31 11.89 1.46
N CYS A 151 5.53 12.14 0.40
CA CYS A 151 5.77 13.22 -0.55
C CYS A 151 5.74 14.60 0.12
N VAL A 152 4.75 14.89 0.94
CA VAL A 152 4.69 16.16 1.69
C VAL A 152 5.95 16.36 2.53
N ARG A 153 6.44 15.32 3.19
CA ARG A 153 7.67 15.41 3.98
C ARG A 153 8.90 15.68 3.13
N ILE A 154 8.99 15.12 1.91
CA ILE A 154 10.03 15.38 0.93
C ILE A 154 9.91 16.84 0.44
N LEU A 155 8.74 17.26 -0.01
CA LEU A 155 8.49 18.59 -0.54
C LEU A 155 8.72 19.69 0.50
N ARG A 156 8.33 19.49 1.77
CA ARG A 156 8.60 20.47 2.84
C ARG A 156 10.08 20.77 3.02
N ARG A 157 10.96 19.87 2.61
CA ARG A 157 12.40 20.07 2.67
C ARG A 157 12.98 20.71 1.40
N ASP A 158 12.56 20.28 0.22
CA ASP A 158 13.29 20.54 -1.03
C ASP A 158 12.46 21.22 -2.14
N ILE A 159 11.21 21.64 -1.88
CA ILE A 159 10.30 22.18 -2.90
C ILE A 159 10.73 23.55 -3.45
N ASP A 160 11.59 24.26 -2.74
CA ASP A 160 12.17 25.53 -3.19
C ASP A 160 12.86 25.40 -4.55
N ARG A 161 13.41 24.22 -4.87
CA ARG A 161 13.97 23.90 -6.18
C ARG A 161 12.94 23.99 -7.32
N LEU A 162 11.65 23.82 -7.02
CA LEU A 162 10.54 23.97 -7.98
C LEU A 162 9.91 25.37 -7.96
N GLY A 163 10.43 26.28 -7.15
CA GLY A 163 9.97 27.67 -7.05
C GLY A 163 8.76 27.88 -6.14
N PHE A 164 8.49 26.97 -5.22
CA PHE A 164 7.54 27.14 -4.13
C PHE A 164 8.29 27.39 -2.82
N THR A 165 7.59 27.86 -1.79
CA THR A 165 8.14 27.91 -0.43
C THR A 165 7.75 26.66 0.36
N SER A 166 8.54 26.31 1.36
CA SER A 166 8.27 25.15 2.22
C SER A 166 6.96 25.24 3.01
N SER A 167 6.38 26.44 3.13
CA SER A 167 5.10 26.72 3.81
C SER A 167 3.88 26.59 2.88
N PHE A 168 4.00 25.91 1.75
CA PHE A 168 2.90 25.76 0.79
C PHE A 168 1.61 25.22 1.44
N THR A 169 0.47 25.67 0.91
CA THR A 169 -0.85 25.21 1.33
C THR A 169 -1.27 24.00 0.48
N ILE A 170 -1.99 23.06 1.08
CA ILE A 170 -2.56 21.92 0.36
C ILE A 170 -4.04 22.21 0.16
N TYR A 171 -4.47 22.34 -1.10
CA TYR A 171 -5.85 22.55 -1.48
C TYR A 171 -6.60 21.20 -1.50
N ASP A 172 -7.78 21.19 -0.90
CA ASP A 172 -8.70 20.08 -1.03
C ASP A 172 -9.49 20.16 -2.35
N THR A 173 -10.39 19.19 -2.55
CA THR A 173 -11.23 19.14 -3.78
C THR A 173 -12.13 20.35 -3.88
N ALA A 174 -12.65 20.87 -2.76
CA ALA A 174 -13.54 22.04 -2.78
C ALA A 174 -12.80 23.33 -3.11
N ASP A 175 -11.58 23.49 -2.59
CA ASP A 175 -10.70 24.61 -2.92
C ASP A 175 -10.33 24.58 -4.40
N SER A 176 -9.94 23.41 -4.91
CA SER A 176 -9.59 23.19 -6.32
C SER A 176 -10.78 23.47 -7.25
N GLU A 177 -11.97 22.96 -6.92
CA GLU A 177 -13.22 23.24 -7.68
C GLU A 177 -13.53 24.74 -7.73
N ARG A 178 -13.32 25.47 -6.62
CA ARG A 178 -13.53 26.92 -6.56
C ARG A 178 -12.60 27.67 -7.51
N VAL A 179 -11.28 27.34 -7.50
CA VAL A 179 -10.32 27.97 -8.41
C VAL A 179 -10.69 27.70 -9.88
N ILE A 180 -11.03 26.48 -10.23
CA ILE A 180 -11.46 26.13 -11.59
C ILE A 180 -12.74 26.90 -11.98
N LYS A 181 -13.71 27.01 -11.06
CA LYS A 181 -14.95 27.76 -11.33
C LYS A 181 -14.67 29.22 -11.66
N ASP A 182 -13.76 29.86 -10.92
CA ASP A 182 -13.37 31.24 -11.17
C ASP A 182 -12.67 31.37 -12.51
N ILE A 183 -11.80 30.42 -12.91
CA ILE A 183 -11.15 30.42 -14.22
C ILE A 183 -12.17 30.24 -15.35
N VAL A 184 -13.12 29.32 -15.20
CA VAL A 184 -14.20 29.10 -16.18
C VAL A 184 -14.99 30.37 -16.43
N LYS A 185 -15.29 31.13 -15.35
CA LYS A 185 -15.99 32.42 -15.42
C LYS A 185 -15.12 33.48 -16.11
N ASP A 186 -13.86 33.61 -15.73
CA ASP A 186 -12.93 34.61 -16.31
C ASP A 186 -12.68 34.36 -17.82
N PHE A 187 -12.71 33.10 -18.24
CA PHE A 187 -12.58 32.73 -19.64
C PHE A 187 -13.91 32.77 -20.41
N ASN A 188 -15.00 33.23 -19.79
CA ASN A 188 -16.35 33.26 -20.37
C ASN A 188 -16.79 31.91 -20.96
N LEU A 189 -16.47 30.80 -20.27
CA LEU A 189 -16.88 29.46 -20.67
C LEU A 189 -18.24 29.11 -20.04
N ASP A 190 -19.08 28.34 -20.75
CA ASP A 190 -20.34 27.83 -20.21
C ASP A 190 -20.08 26.79 -19.09
N GLU A 191 -20.47 27.12 -17.88
CA GLU A 191 -20.26 26.27 -16.67
C GLU A 191 -20.92 24.89 -16.79
N LYS A 192 -22.02 24.77 -17.57
CA LYS A 192 -22.67 23.46 -17.81
C LYS A 192 -21.84 22.57 -18.73
N ALA A 193 -21.25 23.14 -19.77
CA ALA A 193 -20.38 22.41 -20.70
C ALA A 193 -18.98 22.14 -20.11
N PHE A 194 -18.49 23.04 -19.26
CA PHE A 194 -17.17 23.04 -18.61
C PHE A 194 -17.30 22.94 -17.09
N ALA A 195 -18.03 21.94 -16.61
CA ALA A 195 -18.23 21.74 -15.17
C ALA A 195 -16.89 21.56 -14.42
N PRO A 196 -16.62 22.33 -13.34
CA PRO A 196 -15.35 22.31 -12.64
C PRO A 196 -14.84 20.94 -12.25
N ARG A 197 -15.72 20.09 -11.73
CA ARG A 197 -15.40 18.71 -11.36
C ARG A 197 -14.97 17.84 -12.56
N SER A 198 -15.59 18.08 -13.73
CA SER A 198 -15.18 17.38 -14.96
C SER A 198 -13.79 17.82 -15.42
N ILE A 199 -13.50 19.13 -15.36
CA ILE A 199 -12.18 19.68 -15.70
C ILE A 199 -11.11 19.13 -14.77
N LEU A 200 -11.34 19.10 -13.45
CA LEU A 200 -10.42 18.49 -12.50
C LEU A 200 -10.10 17.02 -12.83
N GLY A 201 -11.08 16.26 -13.32
CA GLY A 201 -10.84 14.90 -13.78
C GLY A 201 -9.93 14.81 -15.02
N TYR A 202 -9.94 15.81 -15.92
CA TYR A 202 -8.97 15.89 -17.01
C TYR A 202 -7.58 16.29 -16.52
N ILE A 203 -7.51 17.26 -15.61
CA ILE A 203 -6.26 17.71 -14.99
C ILE A 203 -5.59 16.56 -14.25
N SER A 204 -6.32 15.83 -13.43
CA SER A 204 -5.81 14.67 -12.66
C SER A 204 -5.20 13.62 -13.59
N ARG A 205 -5.90 13.26 -14.69
CA ARG A 205 -5.35 12.32 -15.68
C ARG A 205 -4.10 12.87 -16.40
N ALA A 206 -4.05 14.17 -16.68
CA ALA A 206 -2.88 14.78 -17.29
C ALA A 206 -1.69 14.75 -16.32
N LYS A 207 -1.92 15.06 -15.03
CA LYS A 207 -0.91 14.96 -13.98
C LYS A 207 -0.40 13.53 -13.78
N ASP A 208 -1.29 12.53 -13.75
CA ASP A 208 -0.92 11.12 -13.70
C ASP A 208 -0.03 10.68 -14.88
N ALA A 209 -0.22 11.30 -16.04
CA ALA A 209 0.62 11.11 -17.23
C ALA A 209 1.86 12.02 -17.26
N MET A 210 2.22 12.70 -16.17
CA MET A 210 3.34 13.65 -16.08
C MET A 210 3.24 14.85 -17.03
N LYS A 211 2.03 15.22 -17.46
CA LYS A 211 1.80 16.34 -18.40
C LYS A 211 1.41 17.59 -17.61
N LEU A 212 2.25 18.61 -17.67
CA LEU A 212 1.92 19.93 -17.16
C LEU A 212 0.97 20.67 -18.11
N GLY A 213 0.35 21.75 -17.63
CA GLY A 213 -0.64 22.50 -18.39
C GLY A 213 -0.17 22.95 -19.76
N LYS A 214 1.10 23.38 -19.90
CA LYS A 214 1.68 23.77 -21.20
C LYS A 214 1.84 22.57 -22.14
N ASP A 215 2.32 21.45 -21.66
CA ASP A 215 2.55 20.24 -22.45
C ASP A 215 1.22 19.65 -22.92
N TYR A 216 0.26 19.60 -22.01
CA TYR A 216 -1.10 19.14 -22.30
C TYR A 216 -1.81 20.05 -23.34
N LEU A 217 -1.60 21.37 -23.24
CA LEU A 217 -2.14 22.32 -24.22
C LEU A 217 -1.57 22.07 -25.63
N GLN A 218 -0.25 21.94 -25.76
CA GLN A 218 0.39 21.64 -27.04
C GLN A 218 -0.11 20.34 -27.66
N GLU A 219 -0.31 19.31 -26.85
CA GLU A 219 -0.86 18.03 -27.31
C GLU A 219 -2.30 18.18 -27.81
N CYS A 220 -3.16 18.87 -27.06
CA CYS A 220 -4.54 19.10 -27.45
C CYS A 220 -4.66 19.97 -28.71
N GLU A 221 -3.78 20.97 -28.90
CA GLU A 221 -3.72 21.79 -30.10
C GLU A 221 -3.32 20.97 -31.35
N LYS A 222 -2.33 20.06 -31.18
CA LYS A 222 -1.94 19.14 -32.26
C LYS A 222 -3.04 18.15 -32.65
N ALA A 223 -3.82 17.71 -31.66
CA ALA A 223 -4.95 16.81 -31.87
C ALA A 223 -6.17 17.50 -32.52
N GLY A 224 -6.24 18.83 -32.48
CA GLY A 224 -7.32 19.62 -33.10
C GLY A 224 -8.66 19.53 -32.32
N ASP A 225 -8.69 19.04 -31.09
CA ASP A 225 -9.90 18.99 -30.27
C ASP A 225 -10.15 20.32 -29.57
N TYR A 226 -11.05 21.11 -30.11
CA TYR A 226 -11.39 22.43 -29.61
C TYR A 226 -11.85 22.45 -28.12
N ARG A 227 -12.55 21.41 -27.67
CA ARG A 227 -13.00 21.30 -26.28
C ARG A 227 -11.82 21.00 -25.35
N LEU A 228 -10.96 20.07 -25.74
CA LEU A 228 -9.77 19.73 -24.94
C LEU A 228 -8.78 20.90 -24.90
N VAL A 229 -8.63 21.67 -25.97
CA VAL A 229 -7.81 22.90 -25.98
C VAL A 229 -8.30 23.91 -24.94
N LYS A 230 -9.63 24.11 -24.80
CA LYS A 230 -10.18 24.98 -23.77
C LYS A 230 -9.89 24.46 -22.37
N ILE A 231 -10.06 23.14 -22.14
CA ILE A 231 -9.74 22.50 -20.86
C ILE A 231 -8.25 22.66 -20.54
N ALA A 232 -7.39 22.46 -21.53
CA ALA A 232 -5.94 22.59 -21.34
C ALA A 232 -5.52 24.05 -21.02
N LYS A 233 -6.19 25.05 -21.61
CA LYS A 233 -6.00 26.47 -21.22
C LYS A 233 -6.43 26.72 -19.78
N VAL A 234 -7.56 26.15 -19.34
CA VAL A 234 -7.99 26.22 -17.93
C VAL A 234 -6.96 25.55 -17.03
N TYR A 235 -6.41 24.41 -17.43
CA TYR A 235 -5.37 23.72 -16.66
C TYR A 235 -4.10 24.56 -16.52
N ALA A 236 -3.59 25.15 -17.60
CA ALA A 236 -2.41 26.03 -17.54
C ALA A 236 -2.64 27.25 -16.64
N GLU A 237 -3.83 27.85 -16.65
CA GLU A 237 -4.19 28.95 -15.74
C GLU A 237 -4.35 28.47 -14.30
N TYR A 238 -4.90 27.26 -14.08
CA TYR A 238 -5.01 26.64 -12.76
C TYR A 238 -3.64 26.46 -12.11
N GLU A 239 -2.67 25.86 -12.82
CA GLU A 239 -1.28 25.75 -12.35
C GLU A 239 -0.66 27.12 -11.99
N ARG A 240 -0.90 28.13 -12.84
CA ARG A 240 -0.40 29.49 -12.57
C ARG A 240 -0.96 30.05 -11.25
N ARG A 241 -2.27 29.92 -11.04
CA ARG A 241 -2.93 30.41 -9.81
C ARG A 241 -2.48 29.65 -8.57
N LEU A 242 -2.32 28.34 -8.63
CA LEU A 242 -1.80 27.54 -7.53
C LEU A 242 -0.37 28.00 -7.18
N ARG A 243 0.47 28.21 -8.19
CA ARG A 243 1.83 28.70 -7.98
C ARG A 243 1.87 30.06 -7.32
N GLU A 244 1.05 31.00 -7.77
CA GLU A 244 0.96 32.34 -7.17
C GLU A 244 0.45 32.31 -5.72
N ALA A 245 -0.46 31.39 -5.42
CA ALA A 245 -0.97 31.18 -4.07
C ALA A 245 -0.02 30.36 -3.18
N ASN A 246 1.13 29.91 -3.69
CA ASN A 246 2.00 28.93 -3.04
C ASN A 246 1.22 27.72 -2.53
N ALA A 247 0.40 27.15 -3.41
CA ALA A 247 -0.49 26.04 -3.10
C ALA A 247 -0.25 24.84 -4.03
N LEU A 248 -0.50 23.65 -3.53
CA LEU A 248 -0.50 22.39 -4.26
C LEU A 248 -1.86 21.69 -4.05
N ASP A 249 -2.39 21.02 -5.06
CA ASP A 249 -3.47 20.08 -4.85
C ASP A 249 -2.94 18.66 -4.52
N PHE A 250 -3.84 17.70 -4.31
CA PHE A 250 -3.44 16.33 -3.97
C PHE A 250 -2.62 15.65 -5.07
N ASP A 251 -2.92 15.90 -6.34
CA ASP A 251 -2.18 15.30 -7.45
C ASP A 251 -0.78 15.93 -7.58
N ASP A 252 -0.65 17.23 -7.32
CA ASP A 252 0.63 17.95 -7.32
C ASP A 252 1.60 17.38 -6.28
N ILE A 253 1.12 16.92 -5.15
CA ILE A 253 1.99 16.39 -4.09
C ILE A 253 2.86 15.25 -4.61
N ILE A 254 2.28 14.31 -5.35
CA ILE A 254 3.05 13.19 -5.90
C ILE A 254 3.80 13.61 -7.16
N LEU A 255 3.13 14.34 -8.07
CA LEU A 255 3.72 14.82 -9.31
C LEU A 255 4.98 15.66 -9.06
N ASP A 256 4.90 16.66 -8.20
CA ASP A 256 6.03 17.54 -7.92
C ASP A 256 7.14 16.84 -7.15
N THR A 257 6.83 15.83 -6.32
CA THR A 257 7.86 14.98 -5.72
C THR A 257 8.61 14.18 -6.79
N VAL A 258 7.90 13.58 -7.75
CA VAL A 258 8.55 12.85 -8.86
C VAL A 258 9.39 13.80 -9.71
N ARG A 259 8.85 14.97 -10.08
CA ARG A 259 9.58 16.00 -10.83
C ARG A 259 10.82 16.49 -10.09
N LEU A 260 10.72 16.72 -8.79
CA LEU A 260 11.86 17.10 -7.94
C LEU A 260 12.98 16.05 -8.01
N LEU A 261 12.63 14.77 -7.84
CA LEU A 261 13.59 13.68 -7.88
C LEU A 261 14.18 13.43 -9.28
N GLN A 262 13.41 13.69 -10.34
CA GLN A 262 13.88 13.53 -11.73
C GLN A 262 14.79 14.67 -12.19
N ASN A 263 14.50 15.91 -11.78
CA ASN A 263 15.18 17.09 -12.28
C ASN A 263 16.39 17.53 -11.43
N PHE A 264 16.51 17.04 -10.19
CA PHE A 264 17.58 17.43 -9.27
C PHE A 264 18.31 16.20 -8.73
N ASP A 265 19.45 15.93 -9.33
CA ASP A 265 20.26 14.73 -9.04
C ASP A 265 20.73 14.68 -7.58
N ASP A 266 21.10 15.83 -7.00
CA ASP A 266 21.52 15.94 -5.61
C ASP A 266 20.40 15.57 -4.62
N VAL A 267 19.16 15.96 -4.91
CA VAL A 267 17.98 15.58 -4.12
C VAL A 267 17.68 14.09 -4.28
N ARG A 268 17.68 13.60 -5.53
CA ARG A 268 17.46 12.17 -5.83
C ARG A 268 18.46 11.29 -5.10
N GLU A 269 19.75 11.58 -5.25
CA GLU A 269 20.83 10.81 -4.61
C GLU A 269 20.72 10.82 -3.08
N TYR A 270 20.33 11.96 -2.49
CA TYR A 270 20.13 12.03 -1.05
C TYR A 270 19.06 11.02 -0.59
N TYR A 271 17.89 10.96 -1.25
CA TYR A 271 16.83 10.04 -0.85
C TYR A 271 17.15 8.59 -1.21
N GLN A 272 17.85 8.34 -2.32
CA GLN A 272 18.32 7.01 -2.71
C GLN A 272 19.37 6.46 -1.72
N LYS A 273 20.25 7.29 -1.21
CA LYS A 273 21.21 6.92 -0.16
C LYS A 273 20.53 6.74 1.20
N LYS A 274 19.51 7.55 1.47
CA LYS A 274 18.74 7.49 2.72
C LYS A 274 17.92 6.22 2.83
N PHE A 275 17.13 5.91 1.81
CA PHE A 275 16.21 4.77 1.85
C PHE A 275 16.86 3.51 1.30
N ARG A 276 17.47 2.75 2.21
CA ARG A 276 18.06 1.46 1.88
C ARG A 276 17.02 0.39 1.54
N TYR A 277 15.83 0.47 2.15
CA TYR A 277 14.72 -0.45 1.94
C TYR A 277 13.44 0.32 1.67
N VAL A 278 12.79 0.00 0.55
CA VAL A 278 11.52 0.57 0.12
C VAL A 278 10.47 -0.53 0.13
N LEU A 279 9.44 -0.42 0.97
CA LEU A 279 8.37 -1.39 1.09
C LEU A 279 7.04 -0.73 0.72
N ILE A 280 6.22 -1.40 -0.08
CA ILE A 280 4.93 -0.86 -0.53
C ILE A 280 3.86 -1.93 -0.36
N ASP A 281 2.82 -1.61 0.39
CA ASP A 281 1.63 -2.45 0.54
C ASP A 281 0.56 -2.07 -0.50
N GLU A 282 -0.33 -3.00 -0.82
CA GLU A 282 -1.44 -2.88 -1.79
C GLU A 282 -0.96 -2.37 -3.18
N TYR A 283 0.16 -2.89 -3.66
CA TYR A 283 0.84 -2.41 -4.87
C TYR A 283 -0.01 -2.48 -6.14
N GLN A 284 -1.04 -3.35 -6.19
CA GLN A 284 -1.99 -3.46 -7.29
C GLN A 284 -2.83 -2.18 -7.49
N ASP A 285 -2.92 -1.32 -6.47
CA ASP A 285 -3.71 -0.09 -6.49
C ASP A 285 -2.87 1.16 -6.83
N THR A 286 -1.57 0.97 -7.17
CA THR A 286 -0.68 2.07 -7.55
C THR A 286 -0.99 2.60 -8.95
N ASN A 287 -0.93 3.94 -9.10
CA ASN A 287 -0.90 4.60 -10.40
C ASN A 287 0.54 4.77 -10.92
N ASN A 288 0.68 5.32 -12.13
CA ASN A 288 1.99 5.51 -12.76
C ASN A 288 2.93 6.43 -11.97
N LEU A 289 2.42 7.53 -11.39
CA LEU A 289 3.25 8.45 -10.57
C LEU A 289 3.77 7.78 -9.31
N GLN A 290 2.94 6.99 -8.64
CA GLN A 290 3.33 6.24 -7.45
C GLN A 290 4.36 5.16 -7.77
N TYR A 291 4.21 4.50 -8.92
CA TYR A 291 5.22 3.59 -9.43
C TYR A 291 6.56 4.30 -9.69
N LEU A 292 6.55 5.44 -10.40
CA LEU A 292 7.75 6.21 -10.70
C LEU A 292 8.44 6.69 -9.41
N LEU A 293 7.67 7.17 -8.44
CA LEU A 293 8.20 7.57 -7.14
C LEU A 293 8.88 6.40 -6.44
N ALA A 294 8.21 5.25 -6.34
CA ALA A 294 8.72 4.08 -5.67
C ALA A 294 10.01 3.54 -6.32
N SER A 295 10.02 3.42 -7.65
CA SER A 295 11.18 2.97 -8.41
C SER A 295 12.35 3.94 -8.31
N THR A 296 12.08 5.26 -8.33
CA THR A 296 13.11 6.29 -8.17
C THR A 296 13.76 6.22 -6.79
N LEU A 297 12.96 6.11 -5.72
CA LEU A 297 13.48 5.99 -4.35
C LEU A 297 14.29 4.70 -4.15
N ALA A 298 13.86 3.60 -4.76
CA ALA A 298 14.54 2.31 -4.66
C ALA A 298 15.85 2.23 -5.47
N GLY A 299 16.07 3.15 -6.42
CA GLY A 299 17.17 3.09 -7.39
C GLY A 299 18.58 3.13 -6.81
N GLY A 300 18.76 3.45 -5.52
CA GLY A 300 20.07 3.45 -4.88
C GLY A 300 20.58 2.07 -4.48
N TYR A 301 19.67 1.20 -4.04
CA TYR A 301 20.01 -0.14 -3.52
C TYR A 301 19.23 -1.27 -4.20
N GLU A 302 18.20 -0.95 -4.96
CA GLU A 302 17.25 -1.90 -5.56
C GLU A 302 16.55 -2.83 -4.55
N ASN A 303 16.57 -2.49 -3.27
CA ASN A 303 15.91 -3.25 -2.20
C ASN A 303 14.44 -2.82 -2.09
N ILE A 304 13.68 -3.12 -3.12
CA ILE A 304 12.24 -2.84 -3.17
C ILE A 304 11.44 -4.11 -2.86
N CYS A 305 10.53 -4.02 -1.90
CA CYS A 305 9.57 -5.08 -1.56
C CYS A 305 8.16 -4.58 -1.80
N VAL A 306 7.48 -5.14 -2.77
CA VAL A 306 6.07 -4.80 -3.03
C VAL A 306 5.17 -5.95 -2.64
N VAL A 307 4.07 -5.62 -1.98
CA VAL A 307 3.05 -6.58 -1.54
C VAL A 307 1.74 -6.21 -2.21
N GLY A 308 1.10 -7.17 -2.84
CA GLY A 308 -0.15 -6.89 -3.52
C GLY A 308 -0.94 -8.14 -3.85
N ASP A 309 -2.17 -7.90 -4.22
CA ASP A 309 -3.13 -8.92 -4.64
C ASP A 309 -3.70 -8.51 -6.01
N ASP A 310 -3.19 -9.11 -7.08
CA ASP A 310 -3.66 -8.84 -8.44
C ASP A 310 -5.15 -9.13 -8.64
N ASP A 311 -5.75 -9.99 -7.79
CA ASP A 311 -7.18 -10.28 -7.80
C ASP A 311 -8.03 -9.18 -7.10
N GLN A 312 -7.40 -8.25 -6.37
CA GLN A 312 -8.05 -7.15 -5.67
C GLN A 312 -7.81 -5.78 -6.31
N SER A 313 -7.33 -5.70 -7.54
CA SER A 313 -7.14 -4.43 -8.27
C SER A 313 -8.49 -3.84 -8.70
N ILE A 314 -9.14 -3.11 -7.79
CA ILE A 314 -10.47 -2.52 -7.99
C ILE A 314 -10.48 -1.00 -8.11
N TYR A 315 -9.31 -0.34 -8.08
CA TYR A 315 -9.17 1.13 -8.13
C TYR A 315 -8.78 1.68 -9.51
N ARG A 316 -8.99 0.90 -10.59
CA ARG A 316 -8.71 1.36 -11.96
C ARG A 316 -9.40 2.69 -12.30
N PHE A 317 -10.61 2.92 -11.78
CA PHE A 317 -11.35 4.17 -11.96
C PHE A 317 -10.69 5.39 -11.27
N ARG A 318 -9.70 5.15 -10.40
CA ARG A 318 -8.85 6.17 -9.75
C ARG A 318 -7.45 6.23 -10.34
N GLY A 319 -7.22 5.68 -11.52
CA GLY A 319 -5.92 5.69 -12.19
C GLY A 319 -4.98 4.54 -11.81
N ALA A 320 -5.41 3.60 -10.96
CA ALA A 320 -4.61 2.43 -10.65
C ALA A 320 -4.35 1.58 -11.90
N THR A 321 -3.14 1.06 -12.01
CA THR A 321 -2.66 0.28 -13.16
C THR A 321 -2.15 -1.07 -12.68
N ILE A 322 -2.90 -2.13 -12.97
CA ILE A 322 -2.53 -3.51 -12.60
C ILE A 322 -1.22 -3.94 -13.24
N GLU A 323 -0.86 -3.35 -14.36
CA GLU A 323 0.38 -3.58 -15.09
C GLU A 323 1.61 -3.39 -14.20
N ASN A 324 1.56 -2.50 -13.20
CA ASN A 324 2.65 -2.28 -12.26
C ASN A 324 3.02 -3.56 -11.50
N ILE A 325 2.04 -4.34 -11.04
CA ILE A 325 2.31 -5.61 -10.36
C ILE A 325 2.58 -6.75 -11.35
N LEU A 326 1.91 -6.76 -12.50
CA LEU A 326 2.08 -7.80 -13.49
C LEU A 326 3.45 -7.75 -14.16
N SER A 327 3.99 -6.55 -14.41
CA SER A 327 5.29 -6.32 -15.06
C SER A 327 6.47 -6.24 -14.12
N PHE A 328 6.30 -6.40 -12.81
CA PHE A 328 7.35 -6.22 -11.81
C PHE A 328 8.62 -7.05 -12.11
N GLU A 329 8.46 -8.32 -12.50
CA GLU A 329 9.59 -9.22 -12.82
C GLU A 329 10.34 -8.78 -14.08
N SER A 330 9.68 -8.14 -15.04
CA SER A 330 10.32 -7.62 -16.23
C SER A 330 11.02 -6.28 -15.99
N GLN A 331 10.54 -5.50 -15.03
CA GLN A 331 11.12 -4.21 -14.63
C GLN A 331 12.36 -4.39 -13.76
N TYR A 332 12.35 -5.39 -12.87
CA TYR A 332 13.44 -5.66 -11.93
C TYR A 332 14.08 -7.02 -12.24
N LYS A 333 15.26 -7.00 -12.86
CA LYS A 333 16.01 -8.22 -13.15
C LYS A 333 16.40 -8.95 -11.87
N GLY A 334 16.13 -10.24 -11.81
CA GLY A 334 16.42 -11.05 -10.61
C GLY A 334 15.39 -10.88 -9.49
N ALA A 335 14.25 -10.27 -9.75
CA ALA A 335 13.17 -10.17 -8.78
C ALA A 335 12.73 -11.55 -8.28
N ARG A 336 12.62 -11.67 -6.96
CA ARG A 336 12.06 -12.86 -6.32
C ARG A 336 10.55 -12.70 -6.20
N VAL A 337 9.79 -13.74 -6.56
CA VAL A 337 8.34 -13.77 -6.40
C VAL A 337 7.97 -14.85 -5.40
N ILE A 338 7.23 -14.47 -4.36
CA ILE A 338 6.74 -15.38 -3.32
C ILE A 338 5.22 -15.26 -3.27
N ARG A 339 4.51 -16.40 -3.31
CA ARG A 339 3.06 -16.44 -3.24
C ARG A 339 2.61 -16.79 -1.82
N LEU A 340 1.69 -15.98 -1.28
CA LEU A 340 1.07 -16.22 0.02
C LEU A 340 -0.39 -16.66 -0.25
N GLU A 341 -0.62 -17.97 -0.30
CA GLU A 341 -1.90 -18.56 -0.70
C GLU A 341 -2.70 -19.12 0.49
N GLN A 342 -2.04 -19.39 1.63
CA GLN A 342 -2.73 -19.84 2.83
C GLN A 342 -3.54 -18.68 3.44
N ASN A 343 -4.84 -18.88 3.52
CA ASN A 343 -5.78 -17.91 4.12
C ASN A 343 -6.07 -18.29 5.58
N TYR A 344 -6.00 -17.26 6.47
CA TYR A 344 -6.24 -17.38 7.91
C TYR A 344 -7.53 -16.68 8.35
N ARG A 345 -8.32 -16.20 7.41
CA ARG A 345 -9.53 -15.40 7.69
C ARG A 345 -10.81 -16.18 7.50
N SER A 346 -10.90 -16.94 6.43
CA SER A 346 -12.14 -17.48 5.91
C SER A 346 -12.21 -19.01 5.98
N THR A 347 -13.42 -19.55 6.04
CA THR A 347 -13.68 -20.99 5.93
C THR A 347 -13.54 -21.49 4.48
N LYS A 348 -13.47 -22.82 4.28
CA LYS A 348 -13.28 -23.42 2.94
C LYS A 348 -14.39 -23.04 1.97
N ASN A 349 -15.67 -23.09 2.40
CA ASN A 349 -16.80 -22.78 1.53
C ASN A 349 -16.74 -21.35 0.98
N ILE A 350 -16.29 -20.38 1.79
CA ILE A 350 -16.10 -18.99 1.36
C ILE A 350 -14.98 -18.90 0.32
N LEU A 351 -13.84 -19.58 0.54
CA LEU A 351 -12.71 -19.54 -0.37
C LEU A 351 -13.02 -20.26 -1.69
N GLU A 352 -13.73 -21.38 -1.67
CA GLU A 352 -14.14 -22.09 -2.88
C GLU A 352 -15.06 -21.22 -3.74
N ALA A 353 -16.04 -20.54 -3.14
CA ALA A 353 -16.90 -19.59 -3.85
C ALA A 353 -16.08 -18.41 -4.43
N SER A 354 -15.17 -17.86 -3.65
CA SER A 354 -14.28 -16.77 -4.05
C SER A 354 -13.34 -17.17 -5.19
N ASN A 355 -12.70 -18.35 -5.08
CA ASN A 355 -11.84 -18.91 -6.12
C ASN A 355 -12.62 -19.18 -7.41
N ALA A 356 -13.87 -19.68 -7.30
CA ALA A 356 -14.71 -19.92 -8.48
C ALA A 356 -15.06 -18.61 -9.21
N VAL A 357 -15.36 -17.53 -8.48
CA VAL A 357 -15.64 -16.21 -9.07
C VAL A 357 -14.39 -15.66 -9.77
N ILE A 358 -13.23 -15.68 -9.10
CA ILE A 358 -12.02 -15.05 -9.61
C ILE A 358 -11.40 -15.78 -10.80
N ARG A 359 -11.70 -17.05 -11.02
CA ARG A 359 -11.26 -17.81 -12.22
C ARG A 359 -11.77 -17.20 -13.52
N ASN A 360 -12.85 -16.41 -13.49
CA ASN A 360 -13.37 -15.71 -14.67
C ASN A 360 -12.51 -14.50 -15.08
N ASN A 361 -11.57 -14.06 -14.25
CA ASN A 361 -10.69 -12.95 -14.57
C ASN A 361 -9.49 -13.44 -15.39
N GLU A 362 -9.28 -12.81 -16.54
CA GLU A 362 -8.11 -13.02 -17.39
C GLU A 362 -6.97 -12.08 -16.99
N GLY A 363 -5.73 -12.40 -17.35
CA GLY A 363 -4.57 -11.52 -17.15
C GLY A 363 -4.05 -11.45 -15.70
N ARG A 364 -4.29 -12.48 -14.89
CA ARG A 364 -3.77 -12.60 -13.52
C ARG A 364 -2.51 -13.46 -13.44
N LYS A 365 -1.67 -13.25 -12.43
CA LYS A 365 -0.46 -14.09 -12.18
C LYS A 365 -0.79 -15.49 -11.64
N GLY A 366 -2.04 -15.76 -11.34
CA GLY A 366 -2.55 -17.05 -10.88
C GLY A 366 -2.08 -17.40 -9.46
N LYS A 367 -3.05 -17.46 -8.56
CA LYS A 367 -2.93 -18.03 -7.22
C LYS A 367 -4.26 -18.67 -6.85
N GLU A 368 -4.23 -19.63 -5.94
CA GLU A 368 -5.42 -20.29 -5.42
C GLU A 368 -5.37 -20.29 -3.90
N LEU A 369 -6.34 -19.61 -3.29
CA LEU A 369 -6.41 -19.50 -1.85
C LEU A 369 -6.91 -20.81 -1.25
N TRP A 370 -6.23 -21.26 -0.20
CA TRP A 370 -6.61 -22.43 0.58
C TRP A 370 -6.52 -22.14 2.08
N THR A 371 -7.20 -22.93 2.90
CA THR A 371 -7.21 -22.77 4.36
C THR A 371 -7.24 -24.12 5.08
N GLU A 372 -6.70 -24.13 6.29
CA GLU A 372 -6.83 -25.25 7.23
C GLU A 372 -8.11 -25.18 8.06
N HIS A 373 -8.84 -24.05 7.98
CA HIS A 373 -10.12 -23.90 8.68
C HIS A 373 -11.13 -24.95 8.18
N GLU A 374 -12.14 -25.21 9.01
CA GLU A 374 -13.26 -26.08 8.67
C GLU A 374 -14.03 -25.57 7.45
N ALA A 375 -14.92 -26.41 6.91
CA ALA A 375 -15.77 -26.04 5.77
C ALA A 375 -16.62 -24.79 6.05
N GLY A 376 -17.13 -24.67 7.26
CA GLY A 376 -18.03 -23.59 7.65
C GLY A 376 -19.41 -23.71 6.99
N ASP A 377 -20.22 -22.68 7.19
CA ASP A 377 -21.53 -22.60 6.57
C ASP A 377 -21.42 -22.41 5.05
N LYS A 378 -22.42 -22.92 4.32
CA LYS A 378 -22.52 -22.69 2.86
C LYS A 378 -22.83 -21.22 2.56
N VAL A 379 -22.36 -20.75 1.42
CA VAL A 379 -22.77 -19.45 0.88
C VAL A 379 -24.22 -19.52 0.44
N HIS A 380 -25.05 -18.62 0.95
CA HIS A 380 -26.47 -18.54 0.62
C HIS A 380 -26.70 -17.46 -0.43
N CYS A 381 -27.54 -17.76 -1.42
CA CYS A 381 -28.02 -16.80 -2.41
C CYS A 381 -29.49 -16.55 -2.17
N TYR A 382 -29.88 -15.28 -2.16
CA TYR A 382 -31.28 -14.85 -2.10
C TYR A 382 -31.56 -13.90 -3.26
N THR A 383 -32.62 -14.17 -4.02
CA THR A 383 -33.08 -13.30 -5.11
C THR A 383 -34.29 -12.56 -4.64
N ALA A 384 -34.16 -11.29 -4.31
CA ALA A 384 -35.23 -10.43 -3.86
C ALA A 384 -36.16 -10.01 -5.03
N MET A 385 -37.42 -9.75 -4.75
CA MET A 385 -38.37 -9.22 -5.72
C MET A 385 -38.16 -7.73 -6.00
N ASN A 386 -37.66 -6.99 -5.02
CA ASN A 386 -37.34 -5.56 -5.11
C ASN A 386 -36.42 -5.15 -3.97
N GLU A 387 -35.97 -3.88 -3.96
CA GLU A 387 -35.02 -3.33 -2.97
C GLU A 387 -35.57 -3.36 -1.53
N HIS A 388 -36.88 -3.29 -1.34
CA HIS A 388 -37.48 -3.39 -0.02
C HIS A 388 -37.42 -4.81 0.54
N ASP A 389 -37.74 -5.80 -0.29
CA ASP A 389 -37.65 -7.23 0.05
C ASP A 389 -36.17 -7.61 0.34
N GLU A 390 -35.23 -7.11 -0.46
CA GLU A 390 -33.78 -7.28 -0.19
C GLU A 390 -33.42 -6.75 1.22
N ALA A 391 -33.83 -5.52 1.52
CA ALA A 391 -33.50 -4.88 2.78
C ALA A 391 -34.13 -5.58 3.99
N GLN A 392 -35.38 -6.06 3.84
CA GLN A 392 -36.08 -6.85 4.88
C GLN A 392 -35.38 -8.20 5.11
N PHE A 393 -34.97 -8.90 4.04
CA PHE A 393 -34.25 -10.14 4.16
C PHE A 393 -32.92 -9.94 4.93
N VAL A 394 -32.14 -8.90 4.57
CA VAL A 394 -30.88 -8.59 5.26
C VAL A 394 -31.09 -8.31 6.74
N ALA A 395 -32.10 -7.47 7.07
CA ALA A 395 -32.42 -7.15 8.46
C ALA A 395 -32.85 -8.40 9.26
N ALA A 396 -33.64 -9.29 8.64
CA ALA A 396 -34.06 -10.54 9.26
C ALA A 396 -32.87 -11.49 9.54
N GLN A 397 -31.89 -11.58 8.61
CA GLN A 397 -30.70 -12.38 8.80
C GLN A 397 -29.82 -11.84 9.94
N ILE A 398 -29.67 -10.52 10.06
CA ILE A 398 -28.92 -9.89 11.14
C ILE A 398 -29.61 -10.17 12.49
N LEU A 399 -30.93 -10.04 12.57
CA LEU A 399 -31.69 -10.35 13.78
C LEU A 399 -31.59 -11.81 14.17
N ALA A 400 -31.67 -12.72 13.22
CA ALA A 400 -31.46 -14.15 13.46
C ALA A 400 -30.06 -14.44 14.02
N GLY A 401 -29.04 -13.81 13.45
CA GLY A 401 -27.66 -13.89 13.94
C GLY A 401 -27.53 -13.36 15.37
N PHE A 402 -28.14 -12.19 15.65
CA PHE A 402 -28.16 -11.61 16.99
C PHE A 402 -28.85 -12.52 18.00
N SER A 403 -30.01 -13.08 17.64
CA SER A 403 -30.74 -14.03 18.49
C SER A 403 -29.94 -15.32 18.75
N ALA A 404 -29.06 -15.70 17.83
CA ALA A 404 -28.13 -16.82 17.98
C ALA A 404 -26.85 -16.47 18.77
N GLY A 405 -26.77 -15.25 19.35
CA GLY A 405 -25.68 -14.81 20.22
C GLY A 405 -24.54 -14.06 19.54
N ARG A 406 -24.67 -13.72 18.25
CA ARG A 406 -23.69 -12.85 17.57
C ARG A 406 -23.89 -11.38 18.01
N GLY A 407 -22.81 -10.63 18.14
CA GLY A 407 -22.92 -9.18 18.36
C GLY A 407 -23.31 -8.42 17.11
N TRP A 408 -23.91 -7.23 17.24
CA TRP A 408 -24.22 -6.37 16.09
C TRP A 408 -23.00 -6.07 15.21
N ARG A 409 -21.85 -5.83 15.82
CA ARG A 409 -20.56 -5.57 15.15
C ARG A 409 -19.98 -6.76 14.38
N ASP A 410 -20.55 -7.94 14.55
CA ASP A 410 -20.10 -9.15 13.85
C ASP A 410 -20.78 -9.31 12.49
N HIS A 411 -21.65 -8.35 12.12
CA HIS A 411 -22.34 -8.31 10.85
C HIS A 411 -21.84 -7.14 10.01
N ALA A 412 -21.71 -7.36 8.70
CA ALA A 412 -21.39 -6.32 7.72
C ALA A 412 -22.25 -6.51 6.47
N VAL A 413 -22.79 -5.41 5.95
CA VAL A 413 -23.53 -5.38 4.69
C VAL A 413 -22.71 -4.60 3.67
N LEU A 414 -22.36 -5.23 2.57
CA LEU A 414 -21.61 -4.62 1.47
C LEU A 414 -22.55 -4.35 0.30
N TYR A 415 -22.47 -3.17 -0.25
CA TYR A 415 -23.29 -2.77 -1.41
C TYR A 415 -22.45 -1.97 -2.42
N ARG A 416 -22.89 -1.95 -3.68
CA ARG A 416 -22.14 -1.30 -4.77
C ARG A 416 -22.36 0.20 -4.84
N MET A 417 -23.57 0.68 -4.56
CA MET A 417 -23.97 2.08 -4.69
C MET A 417 -24.45 2.63 -3.36
N ASN A 418 -24.02 3.85 -3.00
CA ASN A 418 -24.46 4.50 -1.75
C ASN A 418 -25.98 4.66 -1.63
N ALA A 419 -26.68 4.78 -2.76
CA ALA A 419 -28.15 4.86 -2.75
C ALA A 419 -28.82 3.62 -2.12
N GLN A 420 -28.18 2.45 -2.19
CA GLN A 420 -28.70 1.21 -1.60
C GLN A 420 -28.73 1.26 -0.06
N SER A 421 -27.85 2.08 0.57
CA SER A 421 -27.81 2.20 2.03
C SER A 421 -29.12 2.70 2.63
N ASN A 422 -29.84 3.58 1.93
CA ASN A 422 -31.05 4.19 2.46
C ASN A 422 -32.11 3.15 2.81
N GLN A 423 -32.37 2.17 1.93
CA GLN A 423 -33.33 1.10 2.17
C GLN A 423 -32.89 0.16 3.29
N LEU A 424 -31.59 -0.19 3.29
CA LEU A 424 -31.00 -1.04 4.33
C LEU A 424 -31.07 -0.37 5.71
N GLU A 425 -30.77 0.94 5.79
CA GLU A 425 -30.83 1.71 7.03
C GLU A 425 -32.31 1.82 7.54
N GLN A 426 -33.26 2.05 6.63
CA GLN A 426 -34.70 2.10 7.00
C GLN A 426 -35.16 0.75 7.55
N ALA A 427 -34.88 -0.37 6.88
CA ALA A 427 -35.23 -1.69 7.34
C ALA A 427 -34.57 -2.05 8.68
N SER A 428 -33.30 -1.71 8.85
CA SER A 428 -32.57 -1.92 10.10
C SER A 428 -33.11 -1.08 11.26
N SER A 429 -33.50 0.17 10.99
CA SER A 429 -34.09 1.06 11.99
C SER A 429 -35.46 0.54 12.46
N ALA A 430 -36.27 -0.02 11.55
CA ALA A 430 -37.57 -0.63 11.88
C ALA A 430 -37.39 -1.88 12.78
N THR A 431 -36.26 -2.54 12.76
CA THR A 431 -35.93 -3.71 13.58
C THR A 431 -35.13 -3.37 14.85
N ALA A 432 -34.96 -2.07 15.17
CA ALA A 432 -34.15 -1.58 16.28
C ALA A 432 -32.65 -2.03 16.25
N SER A 433 -32.15 -2.34 15.07
CA SER A 433 -30.76 -2.70 14.88
C SER A 433 -29.89 -1.44 14.75
N PRO A 434 -28.85 -1.24 15.58
CA PRO A 434 -27.95 -0.09 15.43
C PRO A 434 -27.13 -0.20 14.16
N THR A 435 -27.14 0.83 13.33
CA THR A 435 -26.36 0.89 12.09
C THR A 435 -25.29 1.96 12.14
N ALA A 436 -24.09 1.64 11.61
CA ALA A 436 -23.04 2.61 11.32
C ALA A 436 -22.59 2.41 9.87
N SER A 437 -22.78 3.41 9.02
CA SER A 437 -22.25 3.38 7.66
C SER A 437 -20.82 3.89 7.62
N SER A 438 -19.88 3.08 7.11
CA SER A 438 -18.52 3.50 6.79
C SER A 438 -18.38 3.62 5.28
N GLY A 439 -18.59 4.82 4.75
CA GLY A 439 -18.33 5.08 3.34
C GLY A 439 -16.83 5.20 3.09
N ALA A 440 -16.29 4.38 2.19
CA ALA A 440 -15.01 4.63 1.56
C ALA A 440 -15.19 5.70 0.48
N SER A 441 -15.52 6.92 0.86
CA SER A 441 -15.35 8.11 0.01
C SER A 441 -15.36 9.33 0.90
N ALA A 442 -14.30 10.08 0.83
CA ALA A 442 -14.27 11.44 1.31
C ALA A 442 -15.38 12.26 0.64
N SER A 443 -15.98 13.12 1.43
CA SER A 443 -16.94 14.15 1.08
C SER A 443 -18.43 13.74 1.06
N SER A 444 -19.06 13.87 2.21
CA SER A 444 -20.26 14.68 2.34
C SER A 444 -20.63 14.80 3.82
N THR A 445 -20.86 16.01 4.23
CA THR A 445 -21.42 16.45 5.49
C THR A 445 -22.55 15.54 6.00
N GLY A 446 -22.21 14.59 6.83
CA GLY A 446 -23.17 13.79 7.59
C GLY A 446 -23.23 14.34 9.01
N ARG A 447 -24.36 14.92 9.38
CA ARG A 447 -24.67 15.30 10.76
C ARG A 447 -24.45 14.09 11.67
N ARG A 448 -23.50 14.23 12.60
CA ARG A 448 -23.43 13.34 13.76
C ARG A 448 -24.67 13.59 14.63
N SER A 449 -25.61 12.66 14.65
CA SER A 449 -26.55 12.59 15.76
C SER A 449 -25.81 11.98 16.95
N ARG A 450 -25.63 12.79 17.98
CA ARG A 450 -25.28 12.32 19.32
C ARG A 450 -26.53 11.67 19.93
N THR A 451 -26.43 10.44 20.30
CA THR A 451 -26.99 9.88 21.52
C THR A 451 -26.15 8.70 21.94
#